data_a86dbed4180162f23a34d6cc96157768
#
_entry.id   a86dbed4180162f23a34d6cc96157768
#
_cell.length_a   1.000
_cell.length_b   1.000
_cell.length_c   1.000
_cell.angle_alpha   90.00
_cell.angle_beta   90.00
_cell.angle_gamma   90.00
#
_symmetry.space_group_name_H-M   'P 1'
#
loop_
_entity.id
_entity.type
_entity.pdbx_description
1 polymer ?
#
loop_
_entity_poly.entity_id
_entity_poly.type
_entity_poly.pdbx_seq_one_letter_code
_entity_poly.pdbx_strand_id
1 'polypeptide(L)'
;MALPVNKRVLKILFILFVVAFCVYLVPRVAINFFYYPDDKLYGPDPWSAESVEFTAKDGTRLQGWFIPFSTGPADNAIATIIHAHGNAGNMSAHWPLVSWLPERNFNVFMFDYHGFGKSKGTPSQAGLLDDTQSAINVVRHRSDVNPQRLVLFLFGQSIGGANILAVIGQGDREGIRAVILDSTFASYATIANQMIPGSGYLLDESYSGENYIASVSPIPLLLIHGKADHVIPWQHSEKLYSLAKEPKRLILIPDGEHIDAFSDRHGDVYREQMVDFILSALNPQN
;
A
#
# COMPACT_ATOMS: atom_id res chain seq x y z
N MET A 1 6.30 -6.02 -61.66
CA MET A 1 5.34 -7.11 -61.48
C MET A 1 5.36 -7.52 -60.03
N ALA A 2 4.34 -7.17 -59.22
CA ALA A 2 4.31 -7.52 -57.80
C ALA A 2 3.94 -9.01 -57.66
N LEU A 3 4.72 -9.77 -56.93
CA LEU A 3 4.43 -11.18 -56.66
C LEU A 3 3.12 -11.29 -55.87
N PRO A 4 2.21 -12.20 -56.21
CA PRO A 4 0.96 -12.38 -55.49
C PRO A 4 1.25 -12.84 -54.04
N VAL A 5 0.88 -12.02 -53.09
CA VAL A 5 1.00 -12.38 -51.65
C VAL A 5 0.08 -13.55 -51.35
N ASN A 6 0.63 -14.62 -50.81
CA ASN A 6 -0.14 -15.82 -50.46
C ASN A 6 -1.19 -15.49 -49.40
N LYS A 7 -2.49 -15.63 -49.72
CA LYS A 7 -3.62 -15.32 -48.83
C LYS A 7 -3.53 -16.07 -47.48
N ARG A 8 -2.95 -17.28 -47.43
CA ARG A 8 -2.74 -18.05 -46.22
C ARG A 8 -1.70 -17.36 -45.32
N VAL A 9 -0.60 -16.86 -45.89
CA VAL A 9 0.45 -16.14 -45.14
C VAL A 9 -0.13 -14.83 -44.56
N LEU A 10 -0.91 -14.11 -45.36
CA LEU A 10 -1.57 -12.87 -44.92
C LEU A 10 -2.54 -13.12 -43.75
N LYS A 11 -3.30 -14.23 -43.79
CA LYS A 11 -4.20 -14.63 -42.68
C LYS A 11 -3.44 -15.00 -41.44
N ILE A 12 -2.32 -15.73 -41.54
CA ILE A 12 -1.46 -16.08 -40.41
C ILE A 12 -0.86 -14.80 -39.80
N LEU A 13 -0.32 -13.91 -40.59
CA LEU A 13 0.24 -12.64 -40.10
C LEU A 13 -0.82 -11.76 -39.41
N PHE A 14 -2.04 -11.72 -39.94
CA PHE A 14 -3.14 -11.02 -39.29
C PHE A 14 -3.51 -11.65 -37.96
N ILE A 15 -3.60 -12.97 -37.85
CA ILE A 15 -3.87 -13.66 -36.59
C ILE A 15 -2.75 -13.37 -35.58
N LEU A 16 -1.49 -13.45 -35.97
CA LEU A 16 -0.36 -13.15 -35.11
C LEU A 16 -0.37 -11.69 -34.64
N PHE A 17 -0.72 -10.77 -35.52
CA PHE A 17 -0.89 -9.34 -35.18
C PHE A 17 -2.01 -9.15 -34.14
N VAL A 18 -3.19 -9.76 -34.37
CA VAL A 18 -4.32 -9.68 -33.42
C VAL A 18 -3.95 -10.27 -32.08
N VAL A 19 -3.29 -11.44 -32.06
CA VAL A 19 -2.80 -12.06 -30.81
C VAL A 19 -1.81 -11.15 -30.09
N ALA A 20 -0.80 -10.64 -30.80
CA ALA A 20 0.18 -9.73 -30.23
C ALA A 20 -0.46 -8.43 -29.71
N PHE A 21 -1.42 -7.87 -30.47
CA PHE A 21 -2.19 -6.70 -30.07
C PHE A 21 -3.02 -6.97 -28.79
N CYS A 22 -3.71 -8.12 -28.74
CA CYS A 22 -4.47 -8.51 -27.55
C CYS A 22 -3.55 -8.72 -26.34
N VAL A 23 -2.43 -9.44 -26.49
CA VAL A 23 -1.45 -9.65 -25.42
C VAL A 23 -0.87 -8.32 -24.91
N TYR A 24 -0.72 -7.34 -25.79
CA TYR A 24 -0.21 -6.01 -25.43
C TYR A 24 -1.28 -5.11 -24.78
N LEU A 25 -2.49 -5.10 -25.33
CA LEU A 25 -3.55 -4.15 -24.96
C LEU A 25 -4.39 -4.62 -23.77
N VAL A 26 -4.73 -5.92 -23.72
CA VAL A 26 -5.64 -6.46 -22.70
C VAL A 26 -5.10 -6.23 -21.27
N PRO A 27 -3.82 -6.50 -20.95
CA PRO A 27 -3.30 -6.21 -19.61
C PRO A 27 -3.34 -4.72 -19.25
N ARG A 28 -3.08 -3.83 -20.24
CA ARG A 28 -3.10 -2.37 -20.03
C ARG A 28 -4.49 -1.82 -19.78
N VAL A 29 -5.50 -2.41 -20.44
CA VAL A 29 -6.90 -2.06 -20.21
C VAL A 29 -7.38 -2.67 -18.88
N ALA A 30 -7.02 -3.92 -18.61
CA ALA A 30 -7.40 -4.62 -17.37
C ALA A 30 -6.88 -3.90 -16.12
N ILE A 31 -5.69 -3.33 -16.18
CA ILE A 31 -5.09 -2.58 -15.07
C ILE A 31 -5.93 -1.36 -14.69
N ASN A 32 -6.57 -0.70 -15.66
CA ASN A 32 -7.47 0.43 -15.41
C ASN A 32 -8.78 0.00 -14.72
N PHE A 33 -9.13 -1.29 -14.74
CA PHE A 33 -10.25 -1.84 -13.97
C PHE A 33 -9.83 -2.33 -12.58
N PHE A 34 -8.53 -2.34 -12.30
CA PHE A 34 -8.00 -2.75 -11.02
C PHE A 34 -7.72 -1.57 -10.09
N TYR A 35 -7.39 -0.38 -10.63
CA TYR A 35 -7.14 0.84 -9.87
C TYR A 35 -8.27 1.84 -10.06
N TYR A 36 -8.70 2.48 -8.96
CA TYR A 36 -9.81 3.43 -8.93
C TYR A 36 -9.37 4.80 -8.40
N PRO A 37 -8.36 5.44 -9.04
CA PRO A 37 -7.90 6.75 -8.62
C PRO A 37 -8.94 7.82 -8.94
N ASP A 38 -9.00 8.85 -8.11
CA ASP A 38 -9.65 10.12 -8.43
C ASP A 38 -8.87 11.31 -7.83
N ASP A 39 -9.20 12.53 -8.26
CA ASP A 39 -8.61 13.78 -7.79
C ASP A 39 -9.54 14.59 -6.88
N LYS A 40 -10.69 14.02 -6.51
CA LYS A 40 -11.66 14.65 -5.63
C LYS A 40 -11.08 14.79 -4.23
N LEU A 41 -11.24 15.98 -3.62
CA LEU A 41 -10.96 16.17 -2.21
C LEU A 41 -12.14 15.67 -1.36
N TYR A 42 -11.90 14.69 -0.50
CA TYR A 42 -12.94 14.02 0.33
C TYR A 42 -13.18 14.71 1.69
N GLY A 43 -12.47 15.78 1.97
CA GLY A 43 -12.60 16.58 3.18
C GLY A 43 -11.58 17.72 3.14
N PRO A 44 -11.58 18.62 4.12
CA PRO A 44 -10.53 19.62 4.23
C PRO A 44 -9.18 18.91 4.44
N ASP A 45 -8.12 19.49 3.88
CA ASP A 45 -6.75 19.08 4.22
C ASP A 45 -6.60 19.15 5.75
N PRO A 46 -5.87 18.22 6.39
CA PRO A 46 -5.55 18.37 7.80
C PRO A 46 -4.93 19.76 8.03
N TRP A 47 -5.49 20.54 8.93
CA TRP A 47 -5.10 21.96 9.12
C TRP A 47 -3.62 22.17 9.50
N SER A 48 -2.96 21.10 9.99
CA SER A 48 -1.54 21.06 10.31
C SER A 48 -0.67 20.36 9.26
N ALA A 49 -1.26 19.91 8.13
CA ALA A 49 -0.53 19.17 7.11
C ALA A 49 0.38 20.08 6.30
N GLU A 50 1.64 19.69 6.19
CA GLU A 50 2.56 20.20 5.18
C GLU A 50 2.33 19.42 3.89
N SER A 51 2.08 20.14 2.80
CA SER A 51 2.01 19.59 1.45
C SER A 51 3.43 19.29 0.95
N VAL A 52 3.74 18.03 0.69
CA VAL A 52 5.07 17.57 0.27
C VAL A 52 5.01 17.09 -1.17
N GLU A 53 5.74 17.78 -2.05
CA GLU A 53 5.96 17.34 -3.44
C GLU A 53 7.28 16.57 -3.51
N PHE A 54 7.27 15.38 -4.12
CA PHE A 54 8.46 14.55 -4.28
C PHE A 54 8.42 13.79 -5.61
N THR A 55 9.47 13.05 -5.92
CA THR A 55 9.62 12.42 -7.22
C THR A 55 9.84 10.92 -7.05
N ALA A 56 9.09 10.13 -7.79
CA ALA A 56 9.33 8.70 -7.96
C ALA A 56 10.63 8.47 -8.75
N LYS A 57 11.14 7.25 -8.72
CA LYS A 57 12.39 6.88 -9.38
C LYS A 57 12.37 7.11 -10.89
N ASP A 58 11.21 6.98 -11.53
CA ASP A 58 11.03 7.22 -12.96
C ASP A 58 10.90 8.70 -13.33
N GLY A 59 10.96 9.63 -12.34
CA GLY A 59 10.82 11.07 -12.52
C GLY A 59 9.39 11.58 -12.39
N THR A 60 8.41 10.74 -12.11
CA THR A 60 7.01 11.15 -11.91
C THR A 60 6.86 11.96 -10.63
N ARG A 61 6.18 13.10 -10.72
CA ARG A 61 5.87 13.95 -9.55
C ARG A 61 4.74 13.37 -8.75
N LEU A 62 4.99 13.19 -7.46
CA LEU A 62 4.07 12.66 -6.46
C LEU A 62 3.76 13.70 -5.41
N GLN A 63 2.60 13.54 -4.77
CA GLN A 63 2.11 14.42 -3.72
C GLN A 63 1.91 13.63 -2.44
N GLY A 64 2.29 14.22 -1.31
CA GLY A 64 2.03 13.70 0.02
C GLY A 64 1.66 14.78 1.01
N TRP A 65 1.23 14.36 2.18
CA TRP A 65 1.02 15.17 3.37
C TRP A 65 1.92 14.69 4.49
N PHE A 66 2.67 15.60 5.07
CA PHE A 66 3.35 15.36 6.34
C PHE A 66 2.56 16.06 7.45
N ILE A 67 2.04 15.29 8.38
CA ILE A 67 1.22 15.76 9.50
C ILE A 67 2.04 15.51 10.77
N PRO A 68 2.59 16.57 11.42
CA PRO A 68 3.28 16.43 12.68
C PRO A 68 2.31 16.04 13.80
N PHE A 69 2.81 15.42 14.86
CA PHE A 69 2.00 15.16 16.03
C PHE A 69 1.52 16.46 16.69
N SER A 70 0.38 16.40 17.40
CA SER A 70 -0.41 17.59 17.71
C SER A 70 0.16 18.50 18.79
N THR A 71 1.09 18.04 19.63
CA THR A 71 1.50 18.75 20.88
C THR A 71 2.95 19.19 20.92
N GLY A 72 3.69 19.10 19.81
CA GLY A 72 5.09 19.49 19.81
C GLY A 72 5.76 19.47 18.43
N PRO A 73 7.06 19.77 18.36
CA PRO A 73 7.82 19.73 17.14
C PRO A 73 8.02 18.28 16.67
N ALA A 74 8.04 18.08 15.34
CA ALA A 74 8.03 16.75 14.69
C ALA A 74 9.18 15.82 15.15
N ASP A 75 10.33 16.35 15.56
CA ASP A 75 11.48 15.61 16.07
C ASP A 75 11.27 15.00 17.47
N ASN A 76 10.24 15.44 18.20
CA ASN A 76 9.85 14.90 19.50
C ASN A 76 8.77 13.81 19.42
N ALA A 77 8.28 13.50 18.23
CA ALA A 77 7.33 12.40 18.03
C ALA A 77 7.94 11.06 18.48
N ILE A 78 7.08 10.14 18.94
CA ILE A 78 7.47 8.77 19.25
C ILE A 78 8.07 8.10 18.00
N ALA A 79 7.43 8.32 16.86
CA ALA A 79 7.83 7.79 15.55
C ALA A 79 7.10 8.50 14.43
N THR A 80 7.48 8.20 13.18
CA THR A 80 6.72 8.58 12.00
C THR A 80 6.07 7.35 11.37
N ILE A 81 4.76 7.42 11.17
CA ILE A 81 3.97 6.40 10.49
C ILE A 81 3.84 6.81 9.03
N ILE A 82 4.31 5.95 8.13
CA ILE A 82 4.13 6.10 6.68
C ILE A 82 2.92 5.28 6.28
N HIS A 83 1.86 5.96 5.84
CA HIS A 83 0.60 5.34 5.46
C HIS A 83 0.51 5.15 3.95
N ALA A 84 0.44 3.91 3.52
CA ALA A 84 0.18 3.49 2.15
C ALA A 84 -1.30 3.11 2.03
N HIS A 85 -2.08 3.97 1.37
CA HIS A 85 -3.54 3.87 1.31
C HIS A 85 -4.06 2.74 0.39
N GLY A 86 -5.36 2.52 0.41
CA GLY A 86 -6.05 1.53 -0.43
C GLY A 86 -6.21 1.94 -1.89
N ASN A 87 -6.89 1.10 -2.66
CA ASN A 87 -6.95 1.14 -4.12
C ASN A 87 -7.94 2.16 -4.71
N ALA A 88 -8.69 2.89 -3.91
CA ALA A 88 -9.73 3.80 -4.41
C ALA A 88 -9.59 5.21 -3.84
N GLY A 89 -10.01 6.21 -4.59
CA GLY A 89 -9.97 7.62 -4.18
C GLY A 89 -8.54 8.18 -4.19
N ASN A 90 -8.09 8.68 -3.07
CA ASN A 90 -6.75 9.24 -2.83
C ASN A 90 -6.50 9.37 -1.32
N MET A 91 -5.34 9.89 -0.91
CA MET A 91 -4.98 10.01 0.51
C MET A 91 -6.03 10.78 1.34
N SER A 92 -6.76 11.75 0.77
CA SER A 92 -7.79 12.51 1.51
C SER A 92 -9.01 11.66 1.89
N ALA A 93 -9.33 10.63 1.09
CA ALA A 93 -10.38 9.66 1.40
C ALA A 93 -9.99 8.75 2.58
N HIS A 94 -8.71 8.49 2.74
CA HIS A 94 -8.17 7.60 3.78
C HIS A 94 -7.72 8.35 5.04
N TRP A 95 -7.63 9.67 5.00
CA TRP A 95 -7.25 10.48 6.16
C TRP A 95 -8.07 10.19 7.43
N PRO A 96 -9.41 10.08 7.38
CA PRO A 96 -10.21 9.80 8.58
C PRO A 96 -9.79 8.52 9.33
N LEU A 97 -9.21 7.53 8.63
CA LEU A 97 -8.80 6.25 9.23
C LEU A 97 -7.50 6.36 10.03
N VAL A 98 -6.71 7.42 9.82
CA VAL A 98 -5.41 7.64 10.49
C VAL A 98 -5.33 8.97 11.23
N SER A 99 -6.38 9.80 11.16
CA SER A 99 -6.42 11.16 11.74
C SER A 99 -6.25 11.22 13.27
N TRP A 100 -6.45 10.11 13.96
CA TRP A 100 -6.27 9.95 15.38
C TRP A 100 -4.79 9.77 15.81
N LEU A 101 -3.89 9.40 14.88
CA LEU A 101 -2.48 9.12 15.16
C LEU A 101 -1.69 10.33 15.67
N PRO A 102 -1.85 11.56 15.12
CA PRO A 102 -1.15 12.73 15.64
C PRO A 102 -1.45 13.05 17.11
N GLU A 103 -2.67 12.73 17.57
CA GLU A 103 -3.06 12.88 18.99
C GLU A 103 -2.42 11.84 19.91
N ARG A 104 -1.89 10.75 19.34
CA ARG A 104 -1.15 9.70 20.04
C ARG A 104 0.37 9.85 19.94
N ASN A 105 0.85 11.06 19.61
CA ASN A 105 2.27 11.44 19.51
C ASN A 105 3.03 10.77 18.35
N PHE A 106 2.35 10.49 17.23
CA PHE A 106 2.97 10.02 16.00
C PHE A 106 2.91 11.10 14.92
N ASN A 107 4.01 11.30 14.20
CA ASN A 107 3.92 11.95 12.90
C ASN A 107 3.27 11.00 11.90
N VAL A 108 2.55 11.54 10.93
CA VAL A 108 1.96 10.75 9.85
C VAL A 108 2.44 11.31 8.51
N PHE A 109 2.93 10.44 7.64
CA PHE A 109 3.18 10.75 6.25
C PHE A 109 2.26 9.93 5.37
N MET A 110 1.41 10.61 4.63
CA MET A 110 0.53 10.03 3.62
C MET A 110 0.97 10.49 2.24
N PHE A 111 0.72 9.68 1.22
CA PHE A 111 1.07 10.03 -0.16
C PHE A 111 0.10 9.40 -1.15
N ASP A 112 -0.05 10.04 -2.30
CA ASP A 112 -0.80 9.54 -3.43
C ASP A 112 0.13 8.84 -4.42
N TYR A 113 -0.26 7.65 -4.87
CA TYR A 113 0.45 6.91 -5.91
C TYR A 113 0.31 7.56 -7.29
N HIS A 114 1.08 7.10 -8.27
CA HIS A 114 0.92 7.46 -9.67
C HIS A 114 -0.55 7.53 -10.07
N GLY A 115 -0.99 8.71 -10.55
CA GLY A 115 -2.35 8.95 -11.04
C GLY A 115 -3.43 9.10 -9.97
N PHE A 116 -3.12 8.93 -8.68
CA PHE A 116 -4.04 9.20 -7.58
C PHE A 116 -3.93 10.65 -7.12
N GLY A 117 -5.05 11.25 -6.72
CA GLY A 117 -5.12 12.59 -6.18
C GLY A 117 -4.41 13.63 -7.07
N LYS A 118 -3.41 14.30 -6.51
CA LYS A 118 -2.60 15.31 -7.23
C LYS A 118 -1.33 14.73 -7.87
N SER A 119 -0.99 13.47 -7.59
CA SER A 119 0.16 12.78 -8.18
C SER A 119 -0.04 12.60 -9.68
N LYS A 120 1.06 12.66 -10.44
CA LYS A 120 1.04 12.49 -11.91
C LYS A 120 1.22 11.04 -12.30
N GLY A 121 1.17 10.77 -13.60
CA GLY A 121 1.40 9.43 -14.15
C GLY A 121 0.13 8.58 -14.23
N THR A 122 0.33 7.26 -14.33
CA THR A 122 -0.74 6.25 -14.44
C THR A 122 -0.41 5.10 -13.49
N PRO A 123 -1.38 4.58 -12.73
CA PRO A 123 -1.15 3.50 -11.80
C PRO A 123 -0.61 2.24 -12.49
N SER A 124 0.32 1.57 -11.83
CA SER A 124 0.80 0.24 -12.20
C SER A 124 1.40 -0.45 -10.99
N GLN A 125 1.51 -1.78 -11.00
CA GLN A 125 2.12 -2.52 -9.89
C GLN A 125 3.55 -2.04 -9.60
N ALA A 126 4.37 -1.87 -10.65
CA ALA A 126 5.72 -1.35 -10.52
C ALA A 126 5.76 0.10 -10.02
N GLY A 127 4.85 0.96 -10.53
CA GLY A 127 4.74 2.36 -10.12
C GLY A 127 4.38 2.49 -8.64
N LEU A 128 3.35 1.77 -8.17
CA LEU A 128 2.93 1.84 -6.76
C LEU A 128 4.02 1.37 -5.79
N LEU A 129 4.80 0.36 -6.18
CA LEU A 129 5.96 -0.09 -5.41
C LEU A 129 7.03 1.00 -5.34
N ASP A 130 7.37 1.61 -6.48
CA ASP A 130 8.36 2.69 -6.56
C ASP A 130 7.92 3.93 -5.77
N ASP A 131 6.64 4.28 -5.82
CA ASP A 131 6.03 5.36 -5.05
C ASP A 131 6.17 5.13 -3.55
N THR A 132 5.86 3.91 -3.12
CA THR A 132 5.98 3.52 -1.70
C THR A 132 7.43 3.62 -1.23
N GLN A 133 8.39 3.16 -2.04
CA GLN A 133 9.81 3.29 -1.74
C GLN A 133 10.25 4.75 -1.69
N SER A 134 9.77 5.56 -2.64
CA SER A 134 10.10 6.99 -2.71
C SER A 134 9.53 7.75 -1.52
N ALA A 135 8.29 7.41 -1.09
CA ALA A 135 7.67 7.98 0.11
C ALA A 135 8.47 7.68 1.39
N ILE A 136 8.95 6.43 1.53
CA ILE A 136 9.83 6.05 2.65
C ILE A 136 11.11 6.87 2.64
N ASN A 137 11.73 7.07 1.46
CA ASN A 137 12.94 7.84 1.31
C ASN A 137 12.74 9.33 1.64
N VAL A 138 11.57 9.91 1.28
CA VAL A 138 11.22 11.30 1.67
C VAL A 138 11.30 11.46 3.19
N VAL A 139 10.64 10.57 3.94
CA VAL A 139 10.63 10.67 5.42
C VAL A 139 12.02 10.47 6.02
N ARG A 140 12.81 9.56 5.47
CA ARG A 140 14.20 9.31 5.92
C ARG A 140 15.10 10.54 5.80
N HIS A 141 14.89 11.35 4.80
CA HIS A 141 15.72 12.53 4.51
C HIS A 141 15.17 13.83 5.06
N ARG A 142 14.06 13.79 5.81
CA ARG A 142 13.53 14.99 6.46
C ARG A 142 14.42 15.40 7.63
N SER A 143 14.80 16.68 7.64
CA SER A 143 15.64 17.24 8.71
C SER A 143 14.91 17.46 10.03
N ASP A 144 13.59 17.54 9.99
CA ASP A 144 12.70 17.71 11.14
C ASP A 144 12.16 16.39 11.72
N VAL A 145 12.49 15.26 11.11
CA VAL A 145 12.35 13.92 11.69
C VAL A 145 13.70 13.57 12.32
N ASN A 146 13.71 13.27 13.62
CA ASN A 146 14.96 13.07 14.38
C ASN A 146 15.89 12.04 13.70
N PRO A 147 17.03 12.45 13.10
CA PRO A 147 17.90 11.54 12.37
C PRO A 147 18.67 10.56 13.28
N GLN A 148 18.80 10.88 14.59
CA GLN A 148 19.45 10.00 15.58
C GLN A 148 18.47 8.95 16.10
N ARG A 149 17.18 9.11 15.83
CA ARG A 149 16.09 8.21 16.22
C ARG A 149 15.16 7.99 15.04
N LEU A 150 15.71 7.58 13.90
CA LEU A 150 14.87 7.21 12.77
C LEU A 150 14.02 5.97 13.14
N VAL A 151 12.78 6.23 13.49
CA VAL A 151 11.79 5.21 13.86
C VAL A 151 10.62 5.33 12.91
N LEU A 152 10.55 4.41 11.96
CA LEU A 152 9.50 4.34 10.96
C LEU A 152 8.59 3.15 11.22
N PHE A 153 7.30 3.38 11.16
CA PHE A 153 6.30 2.33 11.08
C PHE A 153 5.63 2.40 9.72
N LEU A 154 5.55 1.27 9.05
CA LEU A 154 4.85 1.17 7.77
C LEU A 154 3.44 0.66 8.02
N PHE A 155 2.45 1.44 7.66
CA PHE A 155 1.05 1.08 7.75
C PHE A 155 0.43 1.02 6.37
N GLY A 156 0.05 -0.18 5.93
CA GLY A 156 -0.55 -0.42 4.62
C GLY A 156 -1.97 -0.94 4.73
N GLN A 157 -2.87 -0.31 3.99
CA GLN A 157 -4.25 -0.72 3.86
C GLN A 157 -4.50 -1.34 2.48
N SER A 158 -5.12 -2.54 2.45
CA SER A 158 -5.48 -3.20 1.19
C SER A 158 -4.25 -3.36 0.27
N ILE A 159 -4.25 -2.75 -0.92
CA ILE A 159 -3.13 -2.75 -1.86
C ILE A 159 -1.86 -2.10 -1.28
N GLY A 160 -2.02 -1.10 -0.41
CA GLY A 160 -0.89 -0.45 0.25
C GLY A 160 -0.06 -1.41 1.09
N GLY A 161 -0.70 -2.42 1.69
CA GLY A 161 0.01 -3.48 2.40
C GLY A 161 0.82 -4.38 1.46
N ALA A 162 0.31 -4.72 0.29
CA ALA A 162 1.05 -5.49 -0.72
C ALA A 162 2.30 -4.72 -1.19
N ASN A 163 2.17 -3.40 -1.42
CA ASN A 163 3.29 -2.54 -1.82
C ASN A 163 4.38 -2.47 -0.72
N ILE A 164 3.98 -2.31 0.55
CA ILE A 164 4.92 -2.34 1.69
C ILE A 164 5.68 -3.67 1.74
N LEU A 165 4.98 -4.79 1.60
CA LEU A 165 5.62 -6.11 1.60
C LEU A 165 6.63 -6.26 0.46
N ALA A 166 6.29 -5.78 -0.74
CA ALA A 166 7.18 -5.84 -1.88
C ALA A 166 8.43 -4.94 -1.69
N VAL A 167 8.29 -3.74 -1.10
CA VAL A 167 9.41 -2.86 -0.76
C VAL A 167 10.37 -3.54 0.24
N ILE A 168 9.83 -4.09 1.33
CA ILE A 168 10.64 -4.81 2.34
C ILE A 168 11.33 -6.03 1.72
N GLY A 169 10.63 -6.74 0.83
CA GLY A 169 11.16 -7.90 0.11
C GLY A 169 12.36 -7.56 -0.77
N GLN A 170 12.46 -6.34 -1.27
CA GLN A 170 13.62 -5.84 -2.01
C GLN A 170 14.80 -5.46 -1.11
N GLY A 171 14.67 -5.60 0.20
CA GLY A 171 15.76 -5.47 1.17
C GLY A 171 15.87 -4.11 1.85
N ASP A 172 15.01 -3.15 1.53
CA ASP A 172 15.02 -1.84 2.18
C ASP A 172 14.31 -1.87 3.53
N ARG A 173 15.09 -1.80 4.62
CA ARG A 173 14.59 -1.93 6.00
C ARG A 173 15.11 -0.85 6.93
N GLU A 174 15.88 0.11 6.42
CA GLU A 174 16.52 1.13 7.25
C GLU A 174 15.47 1.94 8.03
N GLY A 175 15.61 1.99 9.34
CA GLY A 175 14.74 2.71 10.25
C GLY A 175 13.36 2.08 10.49
N ILE A 176 12.98 1.01 9.77
CA ILE A 176 11.68 0.36 9.92
C ILE A 176 11.68 -0.47 11.19
N ARG A 177 10.73 -0.18 12.11
CA ARG A 177 10.61 -0.82 13.44
C ARG A 177 9.38 -1.69 13.58
N ALA A 178 8.33 -1.47 12.80
CA ALA A 178 7.19 -2.37 12.69
C ALA A 178 6.47 -2.19 11.36
N VAL A 179 5.69 -3.20 10.99
CA VAL A 179 4.80 -3.23 9.83
C VAL A 179 3.40 -3.57 10.30
N ILE A 180 2.43 -2.77 9.87
CA ILE A 180 1.01 -2.96 10.13
C ILE A 180 0.30 -3.11 8.80
N LEU A 181 -0.48 -4.16 8.66
CA LEU A 181 -1.24 -4.48 7.44
C LEU A 181 -2.72 -4.63 7.79
N ASP A 182 -3.55 -3.76 7.23
CA ASP A 182 -5.00 -3.78 7.41
C ASP A 182 -5.66 -4.24 6.12
N SER A 183 -6.45 -5.33 6.20
CA SER A 183 -7.25 -5.86 5.09
C SER A 183 -6.44 -6.10 3.81
N THR A 184 -5.19 -6.56 3.94
CA THR A 184 -4.27 -6.77 2.82
C THR A 184 -4.46 -8.15 2.19
N PHE A 185 -4.42 -8.20 0.85
CA PHE A 185 -4.47 -9.47 0.12
C PHE A 185 -3.10 -10.14 0.00
N ALA A 186 -3.10 -11.48 -0.11
CA ALA A 186 -1.87 -12.29 -0.25
C ALA A 186 -1.34 -12.32 -1.68
N SER A 187 -2.22 -12.43 -2.67
CA SER A 187 -1.87 -12.65 -4.09
C SER A 187 -2.73 -11.79 -5.00
N TYR A 188 -2.10 -11.14 -5.96
CA TYR A 188 -2.76 -10.34 -7.01
C TYR A 188 -3.65 -11.21 -7.88
N ALA A 189 -3.18 -12.41 -8.31
CA ALA A 189 -3.98 -13.30 -9.13
C ALA A 189 -5.20 -13.82 -8.37
N THR A 190 -5.06 -14.13 -7.07
CA THR A 190 -6.17 -14.63 -6.28
C THR A 190 -7.26 -13.57 -6.14
N ILE A 191 -6.91 -12.33 -5.77
CA ILE A 191 -7.92 -11.27 -5.61
C ILE A 191 -8.56 -10.89 -6.94
N ALA A 192 -7.77 -10.81 -8.02
CA ALA A 192 -8.31 -10.53 -9.35
C ALA A 192 -9.28 -11.61 -9.83
N ASN A 193 -8.95 -12.90 -9.64
CA ASN A 193 -9.84 -14.01 -10.00
C ASN A 193 -11.14 -14.05 -9.18
N GLN A 194 -11.13 -13.53 -7.94
CA GLN A 194 -12.35 -13.38 -7.14
C GLN A 194 -13.25 -12.27 -7.71
N MET A 195 -12.66 -11.20 -8.24
CA MET A 195 -13.40 -10.11 -8.88
C MET A 195 -13.92 -10.52 -10.26
N ILE A 196 -13.06 -11.08 -11.10
CA ILE A 196 -13.35 -11.52 -12.47
C ILE A 196 -12.62 -12.84 -12.72
N PRO A 197 -13.33 -13.98 -12.83
CA PRO A 197 -12.71 -15.27 -13.09
C PRO A 197 -11.80 -15.24 -14.33
N GLY A 198 -10.54 -15.69 -14.18
CA GLY A 198 -9.53 -15.72 -15.24
C GLY A 198 -8.69 -14.43 -15.36
N SER A 199 -9.02 -13.34 -14.66
CA SER A 199 -8.26 -12.10 -14.75
C SER A 199 -6.90 -12.14 -14.03
N GLY A 200 -6.70 -13.09 -13.13
CA GLY A 200 -5.43 -13.25 -12.40
C GLY A 200 -4.22 -13.46 -13.31
N TYR A 201 -4.41 -14.05 -14.51
CA TYR A 201 -3.33 -14.20 -15.49
C TYR A 201 -2.83 -12.87 -16.12
N LEU A 202 -3.54 -11.76 -15.87
CA LEU A 202 -3.20 -10.44 -16.39
C LEU A 202 -2.32 -9.62 -15.44
N LEU A 203 -2.15 -10.09 -14.20
CA LEU A 203 -1.39 -9.41 -13.15
C LEU A 203 -0.07 -10.11 -12.89
N ASP A 204 0.95 -9.33 -12.56
CA ASP A 204 2.27 -9.87 -12.23
C ASP A 204 2.31 -10.30 -10.76
N GLU A 205 2.39 -11.61 -10.54
CA GLU A 205 2.49 -12.20 -9.20
C GLU A 205 3.80 -11.87 -8.48
N SER A 206 4.80 -11.37 -9.19
CA SER A 206 6.05 -10.97 -8.54
C SER A 206 5.87 -9.82 -7.52
N TYR A 207 4.74 -9.10 -7.58
CA TYR A 207 4.37 -8.07 -6.59
C TYR A 207 3.49 -8.58 -5.45
N SER A 208 3.14 -9.86 -5.43
CA SER A 208 2.25 -10.44 -4.42
C SER A 208 2.89 -10.52 -3.04
N GLY A 209 2.13 -10.09 -2.02
CA GLY A 209 2.62 -10.01 -0.64
C GLY A 209 3.09 -11.35 -0.08
N GLU A 210 2.48 -12.48 -0.51
CA GLU A 210 2.86 -13.82 -0.06
C GLU A 210 4.30 -14.19 -0.41
N ASN A 211 4.87 -13.61 -1.46
CA ASN A 211 6.26 -13.84 -1.85
C ASN A 211 7.26 -13.18 -0.88
N TYR A 212 6.82 -12.16 -0.14
CA TYR A 212 7.69 -11.30 0.65
C TYR A 212 7.43 -11.32 2.15
N ILE A 213 6.25 -11.75 2.59
CA ILE A 213 5.84 -11.67 4.01
C ILE A 213 6.83 -12.35 4.96
N ALA A 214 7.44 -13.48 4.56
CA ALA A 214 8.45 -14.17 5.35
C ALA A 214 9.73 -13.35 5.56
N SER A 215 10.01 -12.41 4.66
CA SER A 215 11.18 -11.53 4.73
C SER A 215 10.99 -10.34 5.66
N VAL A 216 9.77 -10.07 6.16
CA VAL A 216 9.52 -9.01 7.15
C VAL A 216 10.29 -9.27 8.44
N SER A 217 10.38 -10.52 8.87
CA SER A 217 11.17 -10.90 10.05
C SER A 217 12.65 -10.46 9.93
N PRO A 218 13.25 -9.93 11.02
CA PRO A 218 12.78 -9.86 12.40
C PRO A 218 11.96 -8.60 12.76
N ILE A 219 11.49 -7.83 11.80
CA ILE A 219 10.65 -6.66 12.05
C ILE A 219 9.28 -7.15 12.55
N PRO A 220 8.77 -6.66 13.69
CA PRO A 220 7.44 -6.99 14.18
C PRO A 220 6.35 -6.70 13.17
N LEU A 221 5.44 -7.66 12.99
CA LEU A 221 4.35 -7.63 12.02
C LEU A 221 2.99 -7.74 12.70
N LEU A 222 2.11 -6.76 12.47
CA LEU A 222 0.70 -6.83 12.83
C LEU A 222 -0.14 -6.95 11.56
N LEU A 223 -0.96 -8.01 11.51
CA LEU A 223 -2.05 -8.12 10.53
C LEU A 223 -3.37 -7.88 11.27
N ILE A 224 -4.25 -7.08 10.68
CA ILE A 224 -5.61 -6.84 11.16
C ILE A 224 -6.58 -6.96 10.01
N HIS A 225 -7.76 -7.61 10.22
CA HIS A 225 -8.71 -7.86 9.14
C HIS A 225 -10.13 -8.05 9.69
N GLY A 226 -11.11 -7.46 9.02
CA GLY A 226 -12.51 -7.67 9.31
C GLY A 226 -13.03 -8.99 8.76
N LYS A 227 -13.74 -9.79 9.55
CA LYS A 227 -14.34 -11.05 9.08
C LYS A 227 -15.57 -10.86 8.19
N ALA A 228 -16.18 -9.67 8.22
CA ALA A 228 -17.25 -9.27 7.33
C ALA A 228 -16.76 -8.49 6.09
N ASP A 229 -15.45 -8.50 5.83
CA ASP A 229 -14.87 -7.87 4.63
C ASP A 229 -15.37 -8.58 3.36
N HIS A 230 -16.15 -7.86 2.55
CA HIS A 230 -16.70 -8.33 1.27
C HIS A 230 -15.84 -7.92 0.08
N VAL A 231 -14.78 -7.13 0.29
CA VAL A 231 -13.84 -6.69 -0.75
C VAL A 231 -12.67 -7.65 -0.84
N ILE A 232 -12.01 -7.91 0.31
CA ILE A 232 -10.91 -8.86 0.42
C ILE A 232 -11.26 -9.86 1.53
N PRO A 233 -11.48 -11.14 1.19
CA PRO A 233 -11.76 -12.16 2.20
C PRO A 233 -10.64 -12.25 3.24
N TRP A 234 -10.99 -12.28 4.53
CA TRP A 234 -10.05 -12.30 5.65
C TRP A 234 -9.06 -13.48 5.63
N GLN A 235 -9.39 -14.52 4.88
CA GLN A 235 -8.51 -15.68 4.66
C GLN A 235 -7.18 -15.29 3.99
N HIS A 236 -7.14 -14.15 3.28
CA HIS A 236 -5.88 -13.61 2.77
C HIS A 236 -4.92 -13.24 3.92
N SER A 237 -5.42 -12.61 4.99
CA SER A 237 -4.60 -12.32 6.17
C SER A 237 -4.19 -13.57 6.94
N GLU A 238 -5.04 -14.60 7.01
CA GLU A 238 -4.64 -15.90 7.58
C GLU A 238 -3.52 -16.55 6.77
N LYS A 239 -3.62 -16.51 5.43
CA LYS A 239 -2.56 -17.01 4.55
C LYS A 239 -1.26 -16.25 4.76
N LEU A 240 -1.30 -14.92 4.76
CA LEU A 240 -0.13 -14.08 5.05
C LEU A 240 0.46 -14.41 6.42
N TYR A 241 -0.38 -14.50 7.46
CA TYR A 241 0.06 -14.86 8.81
C TYR A 241 0.72 -16.23 8.87
N SER A 242 0.19 -17.22 8.14
CA SER A 242 0.78 -18.58 8.11
C SER A 242 2.17 -18.60 7.48
N LEU A 243 2.44 -17.73 6.49
CA LEU A 243 3.72 -17.61 5.78
C LEU A 243 4.72 -16.70 6.50
N ALA A 244 4.24 -15.75 7.31
CA ALA A 244 5.07 -14.84 8.07
C ALA A 244 5.88 -15.57 9.13
N LYS A 245 7.08 -15.06 9.43
CA LYS A 245 7.93 -15.50 10.54
C LYS A 245 7.73 -14.57 11.74
N GLU A 246 8.11 -15.07 12.94
CA GLU A 246 8.07 -14.26 14.17
C GLU A 246 9.02 -13.04 14.10
N PRO A 247 8.73 -11.95 14.83
CA PRO A 247 7.53 -11.72 15.66
C PRO A 247 6.32 -11.25 14.84
N LYS A 248 5.17 -11.87 15.07
CA LYS A 248 3.94 -11.57 14.32
C LYS A 248 2.68 -11.65 15.18
N ARG A 249 1.67 -10.86 14.84
CA ARG A 249 0.34 -10.88 15.47
C ARG A 249 -0.75 -10.79 14.41
N LEU A 250 -1.86 -11.52 14.62
CA LEU A 250 -3.06 -11.41 13.80
C LEU A 250 -4.25 -11.02 14.68
N ILE A 251 -4.99 -10.00 14.24
CA ILE A 251 -6.25 -9.57 14.84
C ILE A 251 -7.34 -9.76 13.80
N LEU A 252 -8.35 -10.58 14.11
CA LEU A 252 -9.55 -10.73 13.29
C LEU A 252 -10.74 -10.08 13.99
N ILE A 253 -11.36 -9.11 13.34
CA ILE A 253 -12.50 -8.35 13.85
C ILE A 253 -13.79 -9.06 13.43
N PRO A 254 -14.60 -9.59 14.36
CA PRO A 254 -15.74 -10.43 14.02
C PRO A 254 -16.75 -9.81 13.05
N ASP A 255 -17.06 -8.52 13.23
CA ASP A 255 -18.01 -7.73 12.44
C ASP A 255 -17.35 -6.62 11.61
N GLY A 256 -16.00 -6.62 11.55
CA GLY A 256 -15.21 -5.67 10.78
C GLY A 256 -15.41 -5.84 9.28
N GLU A 257 -15.54 -4.74 8.59
CA GLU A 257 -15.61 -4.64 7.13
C GLU A 257 -14.22 -4.30 6.54
N HIS A 258 -14.18 -3.92 5.24
CA HIS A 258 -12.93 -3.59 4.57
C HIS A 258 -12.30 -2.31 5.13
N ILE A 259 -11.05 -2.38 5.62
CA ILE A 259 -10.25 -1.29 6.18
C ILE A 259 -10.94 -0.44 7.26
N ASP A 260 -11.91 -0.99 7.98
CA ASP A 260 -12.65 -0.26 9.01
C ASP A 260 -12.11 -0.40 10.43
N ALA A 261 -11.02 -1.16 10.60
CA ALA A 261 -10.42 -1.45 11.91
C ALA A 261 -10.22 -0.21 12.81
N PHE A 262 -9.85 0.91 12.20
CA PHE A 262 -9.54 2.17 12.90
C PHE A 262 -10.60 3.24 12.72
N SER A 263 -11.75 2.88 12.14
CA SER A 263 -12.91 3.76 12.01
C SER A 263 -13.58 4.01 13.36
N ASP A 264 -14.42 5.04 13.43
CA ASP A 264 -15.18 5.37 14.64
C ASP A 264 -16.21 4.28 15.03
N ARG A 265 -16.54 3.37 14.10
CA ARG A 265 -17.41 2.21 14.35
C ARG A 265 -16.91 1.34 15.51
N HIS A 266 -15.61 1.16 15.62
CA HIS A 266 -14.98 0.33 16.65
C HIS A 266 -14.42 1.14 17.83
N GLY A 267 -14.61 2.47 17.83
CA GLY A 267 -14.03 3.37 18.82
C GLY A 267 -12.50 3.19 18.89
N ASP A 268 -11.98 3.20 20.12
CA ASP A 268 -10.54 3.09 20.33
C ASP A 268 -10.02 1.65 20.50
N VAL A 269 -10.89 0.63 20.40
CA VAL A 269 -10.50 -0.76 20.73
C VAL A 269 -9.29 -1.25 19.91
N TYR A 270 -9.31 -1.06 18.60
CA TYR A 270 -8.22 -1.51 17.73
C TYR A 270 -7.13 -0.45 17.57
N ARG A 271 -7.47 0.84 17.75
CA ARG A 271 -6.49 1.93 17.84
C ARG A 271 -5.51 1.70 18.99
N GLU A 272 -6.01 1.38 20.18
CA GLU A 272 -5.18 1.06 21.35
C GLU A 272 -4.34 -0.20 21.13
N GLN A 273 -4.90 -1.26 20.54
CA GLN A 273 -4.15 -2.47 20.23
C GLN A 273 -3.01 -2.22 19.23
N MET A 274 -3.20 -1.31 18.26
CA MET A 274 -2.14 -0.88 17.34
C MET A 274 -1.06 -0.08 18.08
N VAL A 275 -1.45 0.86 18.96
CA VAL A 275 -0.51 1.65 19.76
C VAL A 275 0.31 0.73 20.67
N ASP A 276 -0.32 -0.19 21.38
CA ASP A 276 0.36 -1.17 22.25
C ASP A 276 1.37 -2.01 21.45
N PHE A 277 0.97 -2.45 20.25
CA PHE A 277 1.87 -3.19 19.38
C PHE A 277 3.09 -2.34 18.97
N ILE A 278 2.87 -1.09 18.56
CA ILE A 278 3.92 -0.14 18.19
C ILE A 278 4.88 0.10 19.35
N LEU A 279 4.36 0.37 20.55
CA LEU A 279 5.17 0.62 21.74
C LEU A 279 5.97 -0.62 22.17
N SER A 280 5.40 -1.81 22.01
CA SER A 280 6.12 -3.07 22.26
C SER A 280 7.27 -3.29 21.28
N ALA A 281 7.08 -2.90 20.00
CA ALA A 281 8.13 -2.99 18.98
C ALA A 281 9.30 -2.01 19.22
N LEU A 282 9.07 -0.91 19.94
CA LEU A 282 10.12 0.03 20.33
C LEU A 282 10.96 -0.46 21.53
N ASN A 283 10.35 -1.25 22.40
CA ASN A 283 10.97 -1.78 23.60
C ASN A 283 10.92 -3.33 23.58
N PRO A 284 11.63 -3.98 22.65
CA PRO A 284 11.66 -5.44 22.66
C PRO A 284 12.22 -5.88 24.01
N GLN A 285 11.39 -6.47 24.86
CA GLN A 285 11.87 -7.12 26.09
C GLN A 285 12.78 -8.26 25.64
N ASN A 286 14.01 -8.27 26.15
CA ASN A 286 15.07 -9.24 25.89
C ASN A 286 14.61 -10.70 26.03
#